data_922a8304948d3ef93fb1a88ec474c0f5
#
_entry.id   922a8304948d3ef93fb1a88ec474c0f5
#
_cell.length_a   1.000
_cell.length_b   1.000
_cell.length_c   1.000
_cell.angle_alpha   90.00
_cell.angle_beta   90.00
_cell.angle_gamma   90.00
#
_symmetry.space_group_name_H-M   'P 1'
#
loop_
_entity.id
_entity.type
_entity.pdbx_description
1 polymer ?
#
loop_
_entity_poly.entity_id
_entity_poly.type
_entity_poly.pdbx_seq_one_letter_code
_entity_poly.pdbx_strand_id
1 'polypeptide(L)'
;MLYVTFGFIQKWNDVLDSELQVTGLFRRTSPSGGSLHPTDGYLLVKNVTGLKSGIYFYDSQNHHLIYQNSLPDDFLFSQYLIGQFWADKLPFGVFCVSDFSMIWSKYPDARALRVGFMDVGHLSQTFLLSATALGLNTWLTGAFEDNKVHQLLNLPFDYHAPLLFLGAGKGNNNPIPSVFERMEGQTC
;
A
#
# COMPACT_ATOMS: atom_id res chain seq x y z
N MET A 1 -4.15 7.82 -9.33
CA MET A 1 -3.15 7.26 -8.40
C MET A 1 -3.36 5.77 -8.16
N LEU A 2 -4.41 5.32 -7.45
CA LEU A 2 -4.60 3.90 -7.12
C LEU A 2 -4.60 2.95 -8.33
N TYR A 3 -5.25 3.33 -9.43
CA TYR A 3 -5.23 2.55 -10.67
C TYR A 3 -3.81 2.33 -11.19
N VAL A 4 -3.00 3.38 -11.22
CA VAL A 4 -1.61 3.28 -11.68
C VAL A 4 -0.77 2.43 -10.72
N THR A 5 -1.06 2.44 -9.41
CA THR A 5 -0.28 1.69 -8.42
C THR A 5 -0.70 0.22 -8.36
N PHE A 6 -1.98 -0.03 -8.15
CA PHE A 6 -2.51 -1.36 -7.82
C PHE A 6 -3.37 -1.98 -8.93
N GLY A 7 -3.88 -1.18 -9.87
CA GLY A 7 -4.79 -1.65 -10.91
C GLY A 7 -4.11 -2.55 -11.92
N PHE A 8 -4.82 -3.55 -12.40
CA PHE A 8 -4.40 -4.35 -13.54
C PHE A 8 -4.66 -3.59 -14.83
N ILE A 9 -3.61 -3.36 -15.61
CA ILE A 9 -3.67 -2.58 -16.85
C ILE A 9 -3.84 -3.45 -18.10
N GLN A 10 -3.57 -4.76 -18.00
CA GLN A 10 -3.65 -5.70 -19.12
C GLN A 10 -3.76 -7.15 -18.61
N LYS A 11 -4.56 -7.95 -19.32
CA LYS A 11 -4.54 -9.41 -19.21
C LYS A 11 -3.59 -9.99 -20.24
N TRP A 12 -2.71 -10.89 -19.84
CA TRP A 12 -1.75 -11.54 -20.75
C TRP A 12 -2.42 -12.47 -21.77
N ASN A 13 -3.67 -12.91 -21.54
CA ASN A 13 -4.41 -13.76 -22.47
C ASN A 13 -4.55 -13.17 -23.87
N ASP A 14 -4.36 -11.85 -24.02
CA ASP A 14 -4.45 -11.17 -25.31
C ASP A 14 -3.11 -11.13 -26.07
N VAL A 15 -2.01 -11.62 -25.47
CA VAL A 15 -0.65 -11.43 -25.98
C VAL A 15 0.11 -12.75 -26.19
N LEU A 16 -0.29 -13.83 -25.54
CA LEU A 16 0.42 -15.11 -25.59
C LEU A 16 -0.25 -16.08 -26.54
N ASP A 17 0.56 -16.55 -27.49
CA ASP A 17 0.25 -17.64 -28.41
C ASP A 17 -0.35 -18.85 -27.68
N SER A 18 -1.28 -19.53 -28.32
CA SER A 18 -2.13 -20.62 -27.80
C SER A 18 -1.39 -21.84 -27.21
N GLU A 19 -0.06 -21.90 -27.31
CA GLU A 19 0.77 -22.99 -26.82
C GLU A 19 1.16 -22.87 -25.34
N LEU A 20 1.16 -21.66 -24.75
CA LEU A 20 1.39 -21.44 -23.32
C LEU A 20 0.05 -21.25 -22.60
N GLN A 21 -0.50 -22.34 -22.08
CA GLN A 21 -1.70 -22.32 -21.22
C GLN A 21 -1.42 -21.64 -19.86
N VAL A 22 -1.03 -20.39 -19.88
CA VAL A 22 -0.88 -19.57 -18.68
C VAL A 22 -2.16 -18.75 -18.49
N THR A 23 -3.15 -19.36 -17.87
CA THR A 23 -4.40 -18.68 -17.53
C THR A 23 -4.17 -17.72 -16.36
N GLY A 24 -4.60 -16.48 -16.51
CA GLY A 24 -4.79 -15.54 -15.41
C GLY A 24 -3.61 -14.65 -15.05
N LEU A 25 -2.62 -14.46 -15.92
CA LEU A 25 -1.59 -13.46 -15.67
C LEU A 25 -2.11 -12.05 -15.96
N PHE A 26 -1.96 -11.16 -14.97
CA PHE A 26 -2.26 -9.75 -15.07
C PHE A 26 -0.98 -8.93 -15.08
N ARG A 27 -1.03 -7.76 -15.69
CA ARG A 27 0.06 -6.80 -15.67
C ARG A 27 -0.34 -5.56 -14.89
N ARG A 28 0.52 -5.13 -13.97
CA ARG A 28 0.52 -3.79 -13.35
C ARG A 28 1.60 -2.91 -13.98
N THR A 29 1.58 -1.62 -13.70
CA THR A 29 2.68 -0.70 -14.07
C THR A 29 3.96 -1.07 -13.33
N SER A 30 3.86 -1.50 -12.06
CA SER A 30 4.98 -1.97 -11.26
C SER A 30 5.30 -3.44 -11.58
N PRO A 31 6.59 -3.79 -11.73
CA PRO A 31 6.97 -5.18 -11.94
C PRO A 31 6.71 -6.02 -10.69
N SER A 32 6.45 -7.31 -10.90
CA SER A 32 6.29 -8.29 -9.84
C SER A 32 7.02 -9.58 -10.19
N GLY A 33 7.65 -10.18 -9.21
CA GLY A 33 8.35 -11.46 -9.36
C GLY A 33 7.40 -12.55 -9.86
N GLY A 34 7.72 -13.09 -11.05
CA GLY A 34 6.88 -14.11 -11.69
C GLY A 34 5.50 -13.64 -12.12
N SER A 35 5.25 -12.33 -12.19
CA SER A 35 3.93 -11.73 -12.49
C SER A 35 2.82 -12.16 -11.52
N LEU A 36 3.17 -12.44 -10.27
CA LEU A 36 2.24 -12.91 -9.25
C LEU A 36 1.36 -11.80 -8.69
N HIS A 37 1.89 -10.59 -8.55
CA HIS A 37 1.21 -9.42 -7.97
C HIS A 37 0.55 -9.69 -6.61
N PRO A 38 1.29 -10.22 -5.62
CA PRO A 38 0.74 -10.71 -4.36
C PRO A 38 0.33 -9.59 -3.40
N THR A 39 0.63 -8.34 -3.73
CA THR A 39 0.41 -7.21 -2.83
C THR A 39 -0.82 -6.43 -3.24
N ASP A 40 -1.74 -6.27 -2.30
CA ASP A 40 -2.95 -5.49 -2.43
C ASP A 40 -2.94 -4.23 -1.56
N GLY A 41 -3.80 -3.25 -1.90
CA GLY A 41 -3.96 -1.99 -1.19
C GLY A 41 -5.19 -1.99 -0.28
N TYR A 42 -4.99 -1.75 1.01
CA TYR A 42 -6.05 -1.49 1.98
C TYR A 42 -6.02 -0.01 2.36
N LEU A 43 -7.08 0.72 2.01
CA LEU A 43 -7.18 2.16 2.26
C LEU A 43 -7.88 2.42 3.60
N LEU A 44 -7.30 3.31 4.38
CA LEU A 44 -7.92 3.90 5.56
C LEU A 44 -8.27 5.34 5.21
N VAL A 45 -9.55 5.62 5.03
CA VAL A 45 -10.08 6.92 4.60
C VAL A 45 -10.63 7.68 5.82
N LYS A 46 -10.00 8.81 6.17
CA LYS A 46 -10.49 9.71 7.23
C LYS A 46 -11.37 10.81 6.66
N ASN A 47 -10.85 11.54 5.67
CA ASN A 47 -11.52 12.72 5.12
C ASN A 47 -11.16 12.90 3.66
N VAL A 48 -11.89 12.23 2.77
CA VAL A 48 -11.76 12.35 1.32
C VAL A 48 -13.13 12.71 0.74
N THR A 49 -13.22 13.82 0.02
CA THR A 49 -14.46 14.28 -0.59
C THR A 49 -15.06 13.20 -1.49
N GLY A 50 -16.32 12.88 -1.26
CA GLY A 50 -17.05 11.86 -2.02
C GLY A 50 -16.84 10.42 -1.54
N LEU A 51 -16.02 10.18 -0.51
CA LEU A 51 -15.88 8.88 0.11
C LEU A 51 -16.31 8.92 1.58
N LYS A 52 -17.06 7.90 2.00
CA LYS A 52 -17.38 7.68 3.42
C LYS A 52 -16.08 7.36 4.16
N SER A 53 -15.92 7.87 5.40
CA SER A 53 -14.82 7.44 6.28
C SER A 53 -14.90 5.94 6.56
N GLY A 54 -13.77 5.25 6.51
CA GLY A 54 -13.73 3.80 6.73
C GLY A 54 -12.52 3.12 6.10
N ILE A 55 -12.57 1.80 6.15
CA ILE A 55 -11.56 0.89 5.61
C ILE A 55 -12.08 0.34 4.29
N TYR A 56 -11.23 0.35 3.27
CA TYR A 56 -11.56 -0.14 1.93
C TYR A 56 -10.49 -1.08 1.41
N PHE A 57 -10.92 -2.13 0.76
CA PHE A 57 -10.07 -2.95 -0.10
C PHE A 57 -10.10 -2.39 -1.52
N TYR A 58 -8.93 -2.29 -2.16
CA TYR A 58 -8.86 -1.90 -3.55
C TYR A 58 -8.89 -3.13 -4.46
N ASP A 59 -9.98 -3.30 -5.18
CA ASP A 59 -10.13 -4.33 -6.21
C ASP A 59 -9.31 -3.94 -7.45
N SER A 60 -8.21 -4.63 -7.65
CA SER A 60 -7.26 -4.38 -8.73
C SER A 60 -7.81 -4.75 -10.12
N GLN A 61 -8.77 -5.67 -10.20
CA GLN A 61 -9.33 -6.15 -11.47
C GLN A 61 -10.40 -5.22 -12.02
N ASN A 62 -11.28 -4.75 -11.14
CA ASN A 62 -12.43 -3.94 -11.52
C ASN A 62 -12.24 -2.46 -11.24
N HIS A 63 -11.12 -2.08 -10.64
CA HIS A 63 -10.78 -0.71 -10.26
C HIS A 63 -11.83 -0.08 -9.31
N HIS A 64 -12.23 -0.85 -8.31
CA HIS A 64 -13.22 -0.43 -7.32
C HIS A 64 -12.63 -0.29 -5.93
N LEU A 65 -13.24 0.56 -5.10
CA LEU A 65 -13.05 0.59 -3.67
C LEU A 65 -14.19 -0.18 -3.00
N ILE A 66 -13.87 -1.30 -2.37
CA ILE A 66 -14.83 -2.14 -1.66
C ILE A 66 -14.78 -1.77 -0.17
N TYR A 67 -15.84 -1.15 0.32
CA TYR A 67 -15.96 -0.80 1.74
C TYR A 67 -15.95 -2.07 2.59
N GLN A 68 -15.04 -2.13 3.56
CA GLN A 68 -14.88 -3.26 4.46
C GLN A 68 -15.50 -2.99 5.83
N ASN A 69 -15.12 -1.88 6.46
CA ASN A 69 -15.55 -1.56 7.82
C ASN A 69 -15.43 -0.05 8.10
N SER A 70 -16.04 0.41 9.21
CA SER A 70 -15.78 1.73 9.76
C SER A 70 -14.39 1.79 10.39
N LEU A 71 -13.78 2.99 10.42
CA LEU A 71 -12.66 3.23 11.30
C LEU A 71 -13.16 3.20 12.77
N PRO A 72 -12.31 2.80 13.72
CA PRO A 72 -12.61 2.95 15.15
C PRO A 72 -12.98 4.40 15.51
N ASP A 73 -13.76 4.58 16.58
CA ASP A 73 -13.97 5.89 17.16
C ASP A 73 -12.61 6.48 17.59
N ASP A 74 -12.44 7.79 17.42
CA ASP A 74 -11.19 8.50 17.74
C ASP A 74 -9.94 7.94 17.03
N PHE A 75 -10.10 7.40 15.81
CA PHE A 75 -9.01 6.84 15.01
C PHE A 75 -7.91 7.87 14.72
N LEU A 76 -6.67 7.51 15.11
CA LEU A 76 -5.45 8.21 14.76
C LEU A 76 -4.48 7.23 14.10
N PHE A 77 -3.84 7.64 13.02
CA PHE A 77 -2.81 6.84 12.37
C PHE A 77 -1.65 6.52 13.30
N SER A 78 -1.26 7.47 14.15
CA SER A 78 -0.17 7.32 15.11
C SER A 78 -0.35 6.16 16.09
N GLN A 79 -1.58 5.74 16.37
CA GLN A 79 -1.88 4.58 17.22
C GLN A 79 -1.42 3.25 16.61
N TYR A 80 -1.31 3.22 15.29
CA TYR A 80 -0.90 2.05 14.48
C TYR A 80 0.52 2.20 13.94
N LEU A 81 1.03 3.41 13.80
CA LEU A 81 2.30 3.75 13.17
C LEU A 81 3.39 4.12 14.19
N ILE A 82 3.43 3.44 15.33
CA ILE A 82 4.45 3.62 16.38
C ILE A 82 4.63 5.11 16.75
N GLY A 83 3.52 5.80 17.06
CA GLY A 83 3.52 7.18 17.52
C GLY A 83 3.91 8.24 16.49
N GLN A 84 3.92 7.92 15.21
CA GLN A 84 4.23 8.87 14.12
C GLN A 84 3.08 9.86 13.92
N PHE A 85 2.97 10.84 14.82
CA PHE A 85 1.81 11.76 14.97
C PHE A 85 1.59 12.67 13.75
N TRP A 86 2.60 12.92 12.91
CA TRP A 86 2.42 13.69 11.67
C TRP A 86 1.47 13.00 10.69
N ALA A 87 1.38 11.66 10.75
CA ALA A 87 0.45 10.90 9.94
C ALA A 87 -1.03 11.18 10.28
N ASP A 88 -1.32 11.68 11.48
CA ASP A 88 -2.70 11.97 11.91
C ASP A 88 -3.37 13.07 11.09
N LYS A 89 -2.57 13.87 10.37
CA LYS A 89 -3.05 14.92 9.45
C LYS A 89 -3.41 14.38 8.05
N LEU A 90 -3.04 13.13 7.73
CA LEU A 90 -3.35 12.54 6.44
C LEU A 90 -4.87 12.39 6.25
N PRO A 91 -5.41 12.74 5.08
CA PRO A 91 -6.81 12.50 4.75
C PRO A 91 -7.10 11.01 4.51
N PHE A 92 -6.09 10.26 4.09
CA PHE A 92 -6.13 8.81 3.90
C PHE A 92 -4.72 8.23 3.94
N GLY A 93 -4.63 6.92 4.17
CA GLY A 93 -3.42 6.14 4.02
C GLY A 93 -3.72 4.77 3.40
N VAL A 94 -2.68 4.08 2.94
CA VAL A 94 -2.80 2.76 2.31
C VAL A 94 -1.80 1.81 2.95
N PHE A 95 -2.26 0.70 3.49
CA PHE A 95 -1.39 -0.43 3.80
C PHE A 95 -1.21 -1.30 2.57
N CYS A 96 0.03 -1.58 2.21
CA CYS A 96 0.40 -2.62 1.26
C CYS A 96 0.46 -3.95 1.98
N VAL A 97 -0.45 -4.86 1.67
CA VAL A 97 -0.55 -6.19 2.29
C VAL A 97 -0.20 -7.23 1.26
N SER A 98 0.83 -8.04 1.54
CA SER A 98 1.26 -9.11 0.63
C SER A 98 0.75 -10.47 1.10
N ASP A 99 0.21 -11.25 0.17
CA ASP A 99 -0.13 -12.65 0.37
C ASP A 99 1.09 -13.53 -0.01
N PHE A 100 1.81 -13.99 1.01
CA PHE A 100 2.97 -14.84 0.83
C PHE A 100 2.62 -16.26 0.37
N SER A 101 1.39 -16.72 0.51
CA SER A 101 0.98 -18.04 -0.04
C SER A 101 1.11 -18.05 -1.55
N MET A 102 0.75 -16.95 -2.22
CA MET A 102 0.93 -16.78 -3.66
C MET A 102 2.40 -16.85 -4.08
N ILE A 103 3.28 -16.20 -3.30
CA ILE A 103 4.72 -16.17 -3.61
C ILE A 103 5.33 -17.54 -3.41
N TRP A 104 5.02 -18.21 -2.28
CA TRP A 104 5.55 -19.55 -1.97
C TRP A 104 5.04 -20.63 -2.91
N SER A 105 3.87 -20.49 -3.49
CA SER A 105 3.39 -21.44 -4.50
C SER A 105 4.34 -21.56 -5.70
N LYS A 106 5.07 -20.48 -6.04
CA LYS A 106 6.03 -20.42 -7.14
C LYS A 106 7.48 -20.51 -6.69
N TYR A 107 7.81 -19.94 -5.53
CA TYR A 107 9.17 -19.86 -4.97
C TYR A 107 9.21 -20.50 -3.58
N PRO A 108 9.34 -21.84 -3.49
CA PRO A 108 9.13 -22.58 -2.24
C PRO A 108 10.35 -22.54 -1.30
N ASP A 109 11.04 -21.41 -1.19
CA ASP A 109 12.18 -21.22 -0.31
C ASP A 109 12.28 -19.76 0.17
N ALA A 110 13.30 -19.45 1.00
CA ALA A 110 13.50 -18.11 1.57
C ALA A 110 13.67 -16.99 0.53
N ARG A 111 13.93 -17.29 -0.74
CA ARG A 111 13.97 -16.29 -1.82
C ARG A 111 12.59 -15.65 -2.05
N ALA A 112 11.51 -16.33 -1.67
CA ALA A 112 10.15 -15.80 -1.69
C ALA A 112 10.04 -14.47 -0.94
N LEU A 113 10.68 -14.36 0.22
CA LEU A 113 10.69 -13.11 1.01
C LEU A 113 11.29 -11.95 0.23
N ARG A 114 12.41 -12.19 -0.49
CA ARG A 114 13.03 -11.16 -1.33
C ARG A 114 12.07 -10.67 -2.42
N VAL A 115 11.33 -11.56 -3.04
CA VAL A 115 10.32 -11.19 -4.06
C VAL A 115 9.26 -10.29 -3.46
N GLY A 116 8.67 -10.66 -2.33
CA GLY A 116 7.64 -9.87 -1.66
C GLY A 116 8.12 -8.46 -1.28
N PHE A 117 9.32 -8.34 -0.71
CA PHE A 117 9.88 -7.03 -0.34
C PHE A 117 10.22 -6.16 -1.56
N MET A 118 10.72 -6.75 -2.64
CA MET A 118 10.97 -6.02 -3.87
C MET A 118 9.67 -5.53 -4.52
N ASP A 119 8.66 -6.38 -4.57
CA ASP A 119 7.37 -6.06 -5.18
C ASP A 119 6.69 -4.88 -4.46
N VAL A 120 6.67 -4.89 -3.12
CA VAL A 120 6.09 -3.77 -2.37
C VAL A 120 6.89 -2.48 -2.52
N GLY A 121 8.22 -2.59 -2.66
CA GLY A 121 9.09 -1.45 -2.98
C GLY A 121 8.74 -0.82 -4.34
N HIS A 122 8.51 -1.63 -5.38
CA HIS A 122 8.08 -1.16 -6.69
C HIS A 122 6.72 -0.46 -6.63
N LEU A 123 5.74 -1.07 -5.94
CA LEU A 123 4.39 -0.48 -5.77
C LEU A 123 4.45 0.84 -5.03
N SER A 124 5.23 0.90 -3.94
CA SER A 124 5.35 2.12 -3.14
C SER A 124 5.96 3.26 -3.94
N GLN A 125 7.00 3.01 -4.71
CA GLN A 125 7.61 4.03 -5.57
C GLN A 125 6.63 4.51 -6.65
N THR A 126 5.85 3.61 -7.24
CA THR A 126 4.80 3.99 -8.22
C THR A 126 3.74 4.87 -7.58
N PHE A 127 3.32 4.54 -6.33
CA PHE A 127 2.40 5.37 -5.56
C PHE A 127 2.96 6.78 -5.35
N LEU A 128 4.20 6.90 -4.86
CA LEU A 128 4.84 8.18 -4.60
C LEU A 128 4.94 9.03 -5.87
N LEU A 129 5.39 8.47 -6.98
CA LEU A 129 5.51 9.17 -8.26
C LEU A 129 4.14 9.65 -8.77
N SER A 130 3.14 8.76 -8.74
CA SER A 130 1.80 9.10 -9.25
C SER A 130 1.09 10.13 -8.37
N ALA A 131 1.25 10.08 -7.04
CA ALA A 131 0.69 11.06 -6.13
C ALA A 131 1.38 12.43 -6.28
N THR A 132 2.71 12.44 -6.41
CA THR A 132 3.49 13.66 -6.67
C THR A 132 3.08 14.31 -7.99
N ALA A 133 2.86 13.53 -9.05
CA ALA A 133 2.37 14.04 -10.33
C ALA A 133 0.97 14.67 -10.24
N LEU A 134 0.18 14.29 -9.23
CA LEU A 134 -1.12 14.89 -8.91
C LEU A 134 -1.00 16.10 -7.95
N GLY A 135 0.21 16.55 -7.62
CA GLY A 135 0.45 17.68 -6.73
C GLY A 135 0.21 17.36 -5.25
N LEU A 136 0.31 16.09 -4.86
CA LEU A 136 0.21 15.66 -3.47
C LEU A 136 1.59 15.46 -2.86
N ASN A 137 1.74 15.84 -1.61
CA ASN A 137 2.88 15.43 -0.81
C ASN A 137 2.69 13.97 -0.40
N THR A 138 3.79 13.22 -0.33
CA THR A 138 3.79 11.79 -0.07
C THR A 138 4.72 11.43 1.07
N TRP A 139 4.39 10.35 1.75
CA TRP A 139 5.19 9.80 2.82
C TRP A 139 4.95 8.29 2.93
N LEU A 140 5.95 7.55 3.37
CA LEU A 140 5.84 6.12 3.61
C LEU A 140 6.60 5.70 4.87
N THR A 141 6.18 4.58 5.47
CA THR A 141 6.87 3.98 6.60
C THR A 141 6.64 2.48 6.68
N GLY A 142 7.67 1.76 7.11
CA GLY A 142 7.59 0.35 7.55
C GLY A 142 7.47 0.22 9.07
N ALA A 143 7.40 1.34 9.80
CA ALA A 143 7.30 1.33 11.27
C ALA A 143 5.83 1.39 11.70
N PHE A 144 5.25 0.25 12.02
CA PHE A 144 3.86 0.10 12.50
C PHE A 144 3.75 -1.12 13.43
N GLU A 145 2.62 -1.19 14.14
CA GLU A 145 2.26 -2.26 15.06
C GLU A 145 1.55 -3.40 14.32
N ASP A 146 2.27 -4.42 13.88
CA ASP A 146 1.76 -5.50 13.02
C ASP A 146 0.44 -6.09 13.53
N ASN A 147 0.38 -6.49 14.79
CA ASN A 147 -0.82 -7.09 15.38
C ASN A 147 -2.04 -6.16 15.36
N LYS A 148 -1.84 -4.86 15.62
CA LYS A 148 -2.91 -3.87 15.56
C LYS A 148 -3.40 -3.67 14.13
N VAL A 149 -2.48 -3.66 13.16
CA VAL A 149 -2.83 -3.53 11.74
C VAL A 149 -3.59 -4.76 11.25
N HIS A 150 -3.15 -5.98 11.60
CA HIS A 150 -3.89 -7.21 11.30
C HIS A 150 -5.33 -7.16 11.83
N GLN A 151 -5.50 -6.77 13.08
CA GLN A 151 -6.83 -6.63 13.70
C GLN A 151 -7.67 -5.56 13.01
N LEU A 152 -7.08 -4.38 12.75
CA LEU A 152 -7.77 -3.25 12.11
C LEU A 152 -8.29 -3.62 10.72
N LEU A 153 -7.48 -4.30 9.93
CA LEU A 153 -7.79 -4.71 8.56
C LEU A 153 -8.53 -6.06 8.48
N ASN A 154 -8.75 -6.72 9.64
CA ASN A 154 -9.33 -8.06 9.72
C ASN A 154 -8.63 -9.07 8.80
N LEU A 155 -7.30 -9.06 8.82
CA LEU A 155 -6.48 -9.96 8.01
C LEU A 155 -6.30 -11.31 8.71
N PRO A 156 -6.25 -12.42 7.95
CA PRO A 156 -5.79 -13.70 8.50
C PRO A 156 -4.31 -13.59 8.91
N PHE A 157 -3.94 -14.24 10.03
CA PHE A 157 -2.58 -14.23 10.58
C PHE A 157 -1.64 -15.26 9.96
N ASP A 158 -2.06 -15.92 8.88
CA ASP A 158 -1.29 -16.99 8.25
C ASP A 158 -0.20 -16.47 7.28
N TYR A 159 -0.62 -16.05 6.09
CA TYR A 159 0.30 -15.65 5.01
C TYR A 159 0.17 -14.19 4.60
N HIS A 160 -0.80 -13.45 5.14
CA HIS A 160 -1.02 -12.05 4.83
C HIS A 160 -0.15 -11.16 5.72
N ALA A 161 0.74 -10.40 5.12
CA ALA A 161 1.64 -9.52 5.86
C ALA A 161 1.48 -8.06 5.37
N PRO A 162 1.07 -7.13 6.24
CA PRO A 162 1.31 -5.72 6.00
C PRO A 162 2.82 -5.47 5.92
N LEU A 163 3.30 -4.84 4.86
CA LEU A 163 4.73 -4.61 4.66
C LEU A 163 5.10 -3.12 4.65
N LEU A 164 4.18 -2.26 4.24
CA LEU A 164 4.45 -0.83 4.11
C LEU A 164 3.16 -0.02 4.26
N PHE A 165 3.26 1.14 4.90
CA PHE A 165 2.21 2.15 4.92
C PHE A 165 2.58 3.29 3.99
N LEU A 166 1.62 3.76 3.20
CA LEU A 166 1.74 4.85 2.24
C LEU A 166 0.74 5.95 2.59
N GLY A 167 1.20 7.19 2.68
CA GLY A 167 0.35 8.34 2.90
C GLY A 167 0.49 9.36 1.78
N ALA A 168 -0.61 10.03 1.44
CA ALA A 168 -0.58 11.18 0.54
C ALA A 168 -1.62 12.22 0.93
N GLY A 169 -1.34 13.49 0.68
CA GLY A 169 -2.25 14.57 0.99
C GLY A 169 -1.74 15.93 0.50
N LYS A 170 -2.63 16.92 0.54
CA LYS A 170 -2.20 18.32 0.33
C LYS A 170 -1.44 18.76 1.58
N GLY A 171 -0.19 19.15 1.40
CA GLY A 171 0.67 19.69 2.47
C GLY A 171 1.02 21.15 2.23
N ASN A 172 1.77 21.73 3.18
CA ASN A 172 2.49 22.98 2.97
C ASN A 172 3.73 22.72 2.10
N ASN A 173 4.37 23.77 1.63
CA ASN A 173 5.58 23.67 0.80
C ASN A 173 6.84 23.24 1.57
N ASN A 174 6.74 23.04 2.88
CA ASN A 174 7.82 22.51 3.70
C ASN A 174 7.65 20.99 3.87
N PRO A 175 8.47 20.16 3.19
CA PRO A 175 8.39 18.71 3.26
C PRO A 175 8.95 18.16 4.58
N ILE A 176 9.68 18.97 5.35
CA ILE A 176 10.32 18.53 6.60
C ILE A 176 9.33 18.72 7.76
N PRO A 177 8.94 17.66 8.47
CA PRO A 177 8.14 17.82 9.69
C PRO A 177 8.87 18.70 10.70
N SER A 178 8.15 19.62 11.33
CA SER A 178 8.70 20.61 12.29
C SER A 178 9.45 19.98 13.47
N VAL A 179 9.23 18.70 13.75
CA VAL A 179 9.99 17.94 14.75
C VAL A 179 11.47 17.80 14.35
N PHE A 180 11.76 17.67 13.06
CA PHE A 180 13.14 17.57 12.56
C PHE A 180 13.82 18.95 12.44
N GLU A 181 13.08 20.03 12.23
CA GLU A 181 13.61 21.40 12.26
C GLU A 181 14.23 21.73 13.61
N ARG A 182 13.72 21.14 14.71
CA ARG A 182 14.29 21.31 16.06
C ARG A 182 15.61 20.57 16.27
N MET A 183 15.89 19.54 15.46
CA MET A 183 17.11 18.75 15.57
C MET A 183 18.28 19.42 14.85
N GLU A 184 18.03 20.23 13.80
CA GLU A 184 19.08 20.99 13.09
C GLU A 184 19.66 22.14 13.93
N GLY A 185 18.91 22.65 14.91
CA GLY A 185 19.36 23.67 15.87
C GLY A 185 20.21 23.13 17.02
N GLN A 186 20.38 21.83 17.15
CA GLN A 186 21.21 21.15 18.16
C GLN A 186 22.48 20.56 17.53
N THR A 187 23.22 21.38 16.78
CA THR A 187 24.61 21.03 16.45
C THR A 187 25.44 21.10 17.72
N CYS A 188 26.06 19.96 18.07
CA CYS A 188 27.03 19.81 19.15
C CYS A 188 28.17 20.82 19.06
#